data_78a8bf590d60c237ef8f804919f0cca9
#
_entry.id   78a8bf590d60c237ef8f804919f0cca9
#
_cell.length_a   1.000
_cell.length_b   1.000
_cell.length_c   1.000
_cell.angle_alpha   90.00
_cell.angle_beta   90.00
_cell.angle_gamma   90.00
#
_symmetry.space_group_name_H-M   'P 1'
#
loop_
_entity.id
_entity.type
_entity.pdbx_description
1 polymer ?
#
loop_
_entity_poly.entity_id
_entity_poly.type
_entity_poly.pdbx_seq_one_letter_code
_entity_poly.pdbx_strand_id
1 'polypeptide(L)'
;RLTKQNNEMWFNSFMKSYYEQSDDKIKKVIDEEVAKMNQNIGKMYNGSNLPFETITINKPFINPKKIALLIDENTVSSGELFTMLARQSDKVVVMGNNSGGMMDYGNILRYKTQCSTIRIQVPMDRMLWIDTGFFVDKEGLKPDVYLQVNNLIEQAIDRLKK
;
A
#
# COMPACT_ATOMS: atom_id res chain seq x y z
N ARG A 1 18.03 -5.85 -0.46
CA ARG A 1 18.97 -5.51 0.62
C ARG A 1 19.27 -4.02 0.58
N LEU A 2 19.41 -3.39 1.74
CA LEU A 2 19.76 -1.97 1.85
C LEU A 2 21.17 -1.69 1.28
N THR A 3 21.29 -0.55 0.59
CA THR A 3 22.60 0.04 0.24
C THR A 3 22.56 1.53 0.62
N LYS A 4 23.72 2.14 0.81
CA LYS A 4 23.79 3.58 1.10
C LYS A 4 23.07 4.40 0.03
N GLN A 5 23.31 4.09 -1.24
CA GLN A 5 22.66 4.76 -2.38
C GLN A 5 21.14 4.60 -2.34
N ASN A 6 20.63 3.40 -2.05
CA ASN A 6 19.19 3.18 -1.97
C ASN A 6 18.54 3.95 -0.82
N ASN A 7 19.21 4.01 0.34
CA ASN A 7 18.73 4.77 1.48
C ASN A 7 18.64 6.27 1.17
N GLU A 8 19.67 6.83 0.54
CA GLU A 8 19.68 8.22 0.10
C GLU A 8 18.60 8.51 -0.94
N MET A 9 18.41 7.61 -1.91
CA MET A 9 17.37 7.74 -2.91
C MET A 9 15.96 7.62 -2.31
N TRP A 10 15.77 6.70 -1.37
CA TRP A 10 14.50 6.55 -0.65
C TRP A 10 14.15 7.83 0.12
N PHE A 11 15.10 8.35 0.90
CA PHE A 11 14.90 9.60 1.63
C PHE A 11 14.54 10.74 0.70
N ASN A 12 15.32 10.96 -0.35
CA ASN A 12 15.11 12.05 -1.29
C ASN A 12 13.81 11.94 -2.09
N SER A 13 13.38 10.71 -2.39
CA SER A 13 12.18 10.48 -3.21
C SER A 13 10.88 10.51 -2.42
N PHE A 14 10.91 10.07 -1.16
CA PHE A 14 9.68 9.84 -0.39
C PHE A 14 9.59 10.66 0.90
N MET A 15 10.71 10.96 1.55
CA MET A 15 10.70 11.54 2.88
C MET A 15 11.10 13.00 2.92
N LYS A 16 11.93 13.49 1.98
CA LYS A 16 12.55 14.82 2.04
C LYS A 16 11.53 15.94 2.19
N SER A 17 10.49 15.98 1.36
CA SER A 17 9.47 17.03 1.41
C SER A 17 8.69 17.00 2.73
N TYR A 18 8.38 15.82 3.24
CA TYR A 18 7.73 15.65 4.53
C TYR A 18 8.64 16.06 5.68
N TYR A 19 9.91 15.66 5.65
CA TYR A 19 10.93 16.06 6.63
C TYR A 19 11.08 17.57 6.72
N GLU A 20 11.20 18.25 5.57
CA GLU A 20 11.39 19.72 5.52
C GLU A 20 10.20 20.48 6.13
N GLN A 21 8.99 19.94 6.06
CA GLN A 21 7.74 20.54 6.57
C GLN A 21 7.39 20.10 8.00
N SER A 22 8.11 19.14 8.57
CA SER A 22 7.83 18.57 9.88
C SER A 22 8.45 19.40 11.01
N ASP A 23 7.90 19.26 12.21
CA ASP A 23 8.48 19.77 13.44
C ASP A 23 9.71 18.96 13.88
N ASP A 24 10.43 19.46 14.88
CA ASP A 24 11.68 18.83 15.35
C ASP A 24 11.48 17.44 15.94
N LYS A 25 10.31 17.17 16.51
CA LYS A 25 9.98 15.86 17.07
C LYS A 25 9.87 14.81 15.96
N ILE A 26 9.17 15.15 14.89
CA ILE A 26 9.01 14.26 13.72
C ILE A 26 10.35 14.12 13.00
N LYS A 27 11.11 15.19 12.81
CA LYS A 27 12.43 15.13 12.21
C LYS A 27 13.35 14.16 12.95
N LYS A 28 13.35 14.22 14.28
CA LYS A 28 14.15 13.31 15.11
C LYS A 28 13.77 11.83 14.88
N VAL A 29 12.47 11.52 14.76
CA VAL A 29 12.01 10.15 14.48
C VAL A 29 12.51 9.68 13.11
N ILE A 30 12.45 10.55 12.11
CA ILE A 30 12.94 10.23 10.75
C ILE A 30 14.47 10.04 10.76
N ASP A 31 15.21 10.88 11.44
CA ASP A 31 16.67 10.77 11.55
C ASP A 31 17.09 9.46 12.24
N GLU A 32 16.39 9.06 13.30
CA GLU A 32 16.60 7.79 13.97
C GLU A 32 16.33 6.60 13.04
N GLU A 33 15.30 6.67 12.22
CA GLU A 33 14.97 5.61 11.26
C GLU A 33 16.03 5.53 10.15
N VAL A 34 16.45 6.66 9.58
CA VAL A 34 17.52 6.70 8.60
C VAL A 34 18.84 6.16 9.18
N ALA A 35 19.14 6.46 10.43
CA ALA A 35 20.32 5.93 11.12
C ALA A 35 20.26 4.40 11.24
N LYS A 36 19.10 3.84 11.62
CA LYS A 36 18.87 2.39 11.68
C LYS A 36 19.02 1.73 10.30
N MET A 37 18.45 2.32 9.27
CA MET A 37 18.64 1.83 7.89
C MET A 37 20.11 1.78 7.51
N ASN A 38 20.89 2.82 7.83
CA ASN A 38 22.33 2.88 7.54
C ASN A 38 23.16 1.86 8.32
N GLN A 39 22.73 1.50 9.53
CA GLN A 39 23.36 0.43 10.32
C GLN A 39 23.11 -0.97 9.75
N ASN A 40 22.06 -1.13 8.93
CA ASN A 40 21.64 -2.40 8.36
C ASN A 40 21.99 -2.55 6.86
N ILE A 41 22.96 -1.80 6.36
CA ILE A 41 23.44 -1.92 4.98
C ILE A 41 23.86 -3.36 4.68
N GLY A 42 23.45 -3.87 3.52
CA GLY A 42 23.68 -5.25 3.09
C GLY A 42 22.66 -6.28 3.59
N LYS A 43 21.73 -5.88 4.44
CA LYS A 43 20.70 -6.75 5.02
C LYS A 43 19.30 -6.36 4.53
N MET A 44 18.35 -7.28 4.72
CA MET A 44 16.93 -6.92 4.76
C MET A 44 16.67 -6.24 6.10
N TYR A 45 16.00 -5.10 6.07
CA TYR A 45 15.65 -4.33 7.25
C TYR A 45 14.13 -4.27 7.38
N ASN A 46 13.63 -4.61 8.55
CA ASN A 46 12.23 -4.42 8.88
C ASN A 46 12.11 -3.12 9.71
N GLY A 47 11.66 -2.05 9.07
CA GLY A 47 11.45 -0.75 9.72
C GLY A 47 10.30 -0.75 10.71
N SER A 48 9.31 -1.62 10.51
CA SER A 48 8.17 -1.73 11.41
C SER A 48 8.44 -2.78 12.49
N ASN A 49 9.20 -2.43 13.51
CA ASN A 49 9.17 -3.16 14.78
C ASN A 49 7.88 -2.86 15.59
N LEU A 50 6.91 -2.22 14.96
CA LEU A 50 5.62 -1.95 15.57
C LEU A 50 4.83 -3.26 15.59
N PRO A 51 4.32 -3.68 16.74
CA PRO A 51 3.35 -4.76 16.79
C PRO A 51 2.15 -4.34 15.94
N PHE A 52 1.45 -5.31 15.37
CA PHE A 52 0.17 -5.04 14.70
C PHE A 52 -0.73 -4.28 15.70
N GLU A 53 -1.00 -3.02 15.41
CA GLU A 53 -1.94 -2.27 16.22
C GLU A 53 -3.36 -2.73 15.87
N THR A 54 -4.03 -3.30 16.85
CA THR A 54 -5.47 -3.55 16.74
C THR A 54 -6.21 -2.34 17.28
N ILE A 55 -6.84 -1.58 16.40
CA ILE A 55 -7.72 -0.48 16.80
C ILE A 55 -9.11 -1.05 17.02
N THR A 56 -9.56 -1.07 18.27
CA THR A 56 -10.92 -1.48 18.61
C THR A 56 -11.85 -0.29 18.55
N ILE A 57 -12.82 -0.30 17.63
CA ILE A 57 -13.86 0.72 17.54
C ILE A 57 -15.03 0.29 18.43
N ASN A 58 -15.09 0.86 19.65
CA ASN A 58 -16.11 0.50 20.64
C ASN A 58 -17.53 0.98 20.30
N LYS A 59 -17.65 2.00 19.44
CA LYS A 59 -18.93 2.54 19.00
C LYS A 59 -18.87 2.81 17.48
N PRO A 60 -19.10 1.79 16.66
CA PRO A 60 -19.13 1.97 15.21
C PRO A 60 -20.30 2.92 14.86
N PHE A 61 -20.06 3.80 13.88
CA PHE A 61 -21.11 4.66 13.36
C PHE A 61 -22.29 3.80 12.84
N ILE A 62 -23.50 4.18 13.17
CA ILE A 62 -24.72 3.47 12.73
C ILE A 62 -24.88 3.59 11.20
N ASN A 63 -24.55 4.73 10.64
CA ASN A 63 -24.60 5.00 9.20
C ASN A 63 -23.19 5.25 8.64
N PRO A 64 -22.94 4.88 7.36
CA PRO A 64 -23.84 4.14 6.47
C PRO A 64 -24.04 2.69 6.96
N LYS A 65 -25.16 2.07 6.60
CA LYS A 65 -25.47 0.67 6.95
C LYS A 65 -24.69 -0.31 6.07
N LYS A 66 -24.52 0.03 4.78
CA LYS A 66 -23.76 -0.74 3.79
C LYS A 66 -22.95 0.20 2.90
N ILE A 67 -21.81 -0.27 2.45
CA ILE A 67 -20.87 0.45 1.58
C ILE A 67 -20.49 -0.51 0.44
N ALA A 68 -20.68 -0.10 -0.80
CA ALA A 68 -20.04 -0.76 -1.94
C ALA A 68 -18.70 -0.10 -2.22
N LEU A 69 -17.63 -0.86 -2.15
CA LEU A 69 -16.30 -0.44 -2.59
C LEU A 69 -16.07 -1.01 -3.98
N LEU A 70 -15.98 -0.13 -4.98
CA LEU A 70 -15.74 -0.54 -6.36
C LEU A 70 -14.25 -0.62 -6.63
N ILE A 71 -13.81 -1.74 -7.19
CA ILE A 71 -12.43 -1.98 -7.63
C ILE A 71 -12.38 -2.49 -9.06
N ASP A 72 -11.29 -2.23 -9.74
CA ASP A 72 -10.96 -2.71 -11.08
C ASP A 72 -9.44 -2.83 -11.26
N GLU A 73 -8.98 -3.14 -12.46
CA GLU A 73 -7.57 -3.28 -12.82
C GLU A 73 -6.74 -2.00 -12.61
N ASN A 74 -7.36 -0.84 -12.45
CA ASN A 74 -6.69 0.42 -12.14
C ASN A 74 -6.54 0.64 -10.63
N THR A 75 -7.18 -0.18 -9.82
CA THR A 75 -7.00 -0.18 -8.37
C THR A 75 -5.70 -0.89 -8.04
N VAL A 76 -4.67 -0.11 -7.68
CA VAL A 76 -3.32 -0.64 -7.43
C VAL A 76 -2.73 -0.06 -6.15
N SER A 77 -1.72 -0.73 -5.57
CA SER A 77 -0.90 -0.23 -4.46
C SER A 77 -1.75 0.26 -3.28
N SER A 78 -1.74 1.56 -2.97
CA SER A 78 -2.52 2.14 -1.88
C SER A 78 -4.02 1.88 -2.00
N GLY A 79 -4.56 1.76 -3.22
CA GLY A 79 -5.95 1.37 -3.46
C GLY A 79 -6.23 -0.07 -3.01
N GLU A 80 -5.29 -0.97 -3.24
CA GLU A 80 -5.37 -2.36 -2.77
C GLU A 80 -5.24 -2.44 -1.26
N LEU A 81 -4.30 -1.69 -0.67
CA LEU A 81 -4.18 -1.61 0.79
C LEU A 81 -5.46 -1.07 1.43
N PHE A 82 -6.04 0.00 0.87
CA PHE A 82 -7.32 0.52 1.33
C PHE A 82 -8.43 -0.53 1.23
N THR A 83 -8.47 -1.28 0.14
CA THR A 83 -9.46 -2.36 -0.05
C THR A 83 -9.33 -3.44 1.01
N MET A 84 -8.10 -3.87 1.33
CA MET A 84 -7.84 -4.86 2.39
C MET A 84 -8.26 -4.35 3.76
N LEU A 85 -7.98 -3.08 4.07
CA LEU A 85 -8.38 -2.46 5.33
C LEU A 85 -9.91 -2.30 5.41
N ALA A 86 -10.54 -1.82 4.34
CA ALA A 86 -11.98 -1.60 4.28
C ALA A 86 -12.77 -2.91 4.45
N ARG A 87 -12.27 -4.02 3.89
CA ARG A 87 -12.85 -5.37 4.03
C ARG A 87 -12.97 -5.88 5.46
N GLN A 88 -12.26 -5.29 6.40
CA GLN A 88 -12.38 -5.67 7.82
C GLN A 88 -13.71 -5.21 8.43
N SER A 89 -14.47 -4.38 7.74
CA SER A 89 -15.79 -3.92 8.18
C SER A 89 -16.89 -4.74 7.54
N ASP A 90 -17.78 -5.30 8.34
CA ASP A 90 -19.00 -6.04 7.90
C ASP A 90 -19.95 -5.20 7.03
N LYS A 91 -19.75 -3.88 7.01
CA LYS A 91 -20.54 -2.97 6.19
C LYS A 91 -20.05 -2.87 4.75
N VAL A 92 -18.80 -3.26 4.50
CA VAL A 92 -18.16 -3.11 3.20
C VAL A 92 -18.34 -4.37 2.38
N VAL A 93 -18.83 -4.18 1.16
CA VAL A 93 -18.85 -5.21 0.13
C VAL A 93 -17.99 -4.72 -1.02
N VAL A 94 -16.94 -5.45 -1.34
CA VAL A 94 -16.06 -5.13 -2.48
C VAL A 94 -16.70 -5.67 -3.76
N MET A 95 -16.90 -4.80 -4.72
CA MET A 95 -17.59 -5.13 -5.98
C MET A 95 -16.77 -4.65 -7.18
N GLY A 96 -16.95 -5.26 -8.34
CA GLY A 96 -16.30 -4.86 -9.58
C GLY A 96 -15.50 -5.97 -10.24
N ASN A 97 -14.24 -5.73 -10.53
CA ASN A 97 -13.31 -6.70 -11.09
C ASN A 97 -12.05 -6.81 -10.23
N ASN A 98 -11.16 -7.75 -10.54
CA ASN A 98 -9.89 -7.87 -9.84
C ASN A 98 -9.12 -6.55 -9.89
N SER A 99 -8.43 -6.24 -8.80
CA SER A 99 -7.47 -5.12 -8.76
C SER A 99 -6.26 -5.40 -9.66
N GLY A 100 -5.40 -4.40 -9.85
CA GLY A 100 -4.26 -4.51 -10.75
C GLY A 100 -3.10 -5.38 -10.27
N GLY A 101 -3.07 -5.76 -8.99
CA GLY A 101 -2.05 -6.67 -8.46
C GLY A 101 -0.66 -6.06 -8.43
N MET A 102 -0.50 -4.92 -7.74
CA MET A 102 0.77 -4.20 -7.62
C MET A 102 1.03 -3.76 -6.17
N MET A 103 1.03 -4.70 -5.22
CA MET A 103 1.12 -4.35 -3.81
C MET A 103 2.15 -5.16 -3.03
N ASP A 104 2.59 -6.30 -3.51
CA ASP A 104 3.54 -7.17 -2.81
C ASP A 104 4.93 -6.55 -2.69
N TYR A 105 5.27 -5.65 -3.60
CA TYR A 105 6.51 -4.89 -3.62
C TYR A 105 6.21 -3.40 -3.86
N GLY A 106 6.83 -2.53 -3.07
CA GLY A 106 6.54 -1.09 -3.07
C GLY A 106 7.75 -0.18 -3.13
N ASN A 107 7.48 1.12 -3.03
CA ASN A 107 8.47 2.19 -3.01
C ASN A 107 9.49 2.08 -4.14
N ILE A 108 9.01 2.28 -5.37
CA ILE A 108 9.78 2.09 -6.59
C ILE A 108 10.85 3.17 -6.74
N LEU A 109 12.12 2.77 -6.66
CA LEU A 109 13.25 3.60 -7.03
C LEU A 109 13.49 3.57 -8.55
N ARG A 110 13.84 4.71 -9.10
CA ARG A 110 14.09 4.89 -10.53
C ARG A 110 15.55 5.20 -10.79
N TYR A 111 16.22 4.33 -11.52
CA TYR A 111 17.60 4.48 -11.92
C TYR A 111 17.68 4.82 -13.41
N LYS A 112 18.67 5.66 -13.76
CA LYS A 112 19.10 5.85 -15.13
C LYS A 112 20.45 5.16 -15.33
N THR A 113 20.59 4.44 -16.43
CA THR A 113 21.91 3.92 -16.85
C THR A 113 22.83 5.08 -17.26
N GLN A 114 24.13 4.84 -17.27
CA GLN A 114 25.12 5.88 -17.68
C GLN A 114 24.84 6.42 -19.10
N CYS A 115 24.34 5.58 -20.00
CA CYS A 115 23.95 6.01 -21.36
C CYS A 115 22.62 6.79 -21.39
N SER A 116 21.94 6.99 -20.27
CA SER A 116 20.66 7.72 -20.09
C SER A 116 19.47 7.20 -20.91
N THR A 117 19.64 6.20 -21.75
CA THR A 117 18.60 5.65 -22.62
C THR A 117 17.72 4.60 -21.93
N ILE A 118 18.26 3.92 -20.94
CA ILE A 118 17.54 2.88 -20.18
C ILE A 118 17.19 3.41 -18.80
N ARG A 119 15.92 3.24 -18.44
CA ARG A 119 15.42 3.50 -17.07
C ARG A 119 15.06 2.17 -16.43
N ILE A 120 15.57 1.96 -15.22
CA ILE A 120 15.30 0.75 -14.44
C ILE A 120 14.47 1.17 -13.23
N GLN A 121 13.38 0.44 -12.98
CA GLN A 121 12.54 0.62 -11.80
C GLN A 121 12.72 -0.59 -10.88
N VAL A 122 13.05 -0.35 -9.63
CA VAL A 122 13.31 -1.41 -8.65
C VAL A 122 12.53 -1.12 -7.38
N PRO A 123 11.69 -2.04 -6.88
CA PRO A 123 11.04 -1.87 -5.59
C PRO A 123 12.07 -1.93 -4.46
N MET A 124 11.89 -1.11 -3.45
CA MET A 124 12.69 -1.13 -2.22
C MET A 124 12.09 -2.02 -1.14
N ASP A 125 10.78 -2.01 -1.05
CA ASP A 125 10.04 -2.69 -0.02
C ASP A 125 9.45 -3.99 -0.55
N ARG A 126 9.38 -4.96 0.35
CA ARG A 126 8.70 -6.22 0.20
C ARG A 126 7.74 -6.40 1.36
N MET A 127 6.50 -6.71 1.09
CA MET A 127 5.50 -6.89 2.13
C MET A 127 5.66 -8.24 2.84
N LEU A 128 5.47 -8.23 4.17
CA LEU A 128 5.71 -9.41 5.00
C LEU A 128 4.69 -10.53 4.80
N TRP A 129 3.48 -10.23 4.33
CA TRP A 129 2.48 -11.26 4.06
C TRP A 129 2.89 -12.27 2.99
N ILE A 130 3.84 -11.92 2.11
CA ILE A 130 4.41 -12.86 1.13
C ILE A 130 4.99 -14.11 1.82
N ASP A 131 5.55 -13.95 3.03
CA ASP A 131 6.10 -15.07 3.81
C ASP A 131 5.03 -16.04 4.33
N THR A 132 3.76 -15.59 4.34
CA THR A 132 2.62 -16.44 4.69
C THR A 132 2.02 -17.18 3.49
N GLY A 133 2.55 -16.95 2.29
CA GLY A 133 2.01 -17.51 1.05
C GLY A 133 0.84 -16.71 0.46
N PHE A 134 0.50 -15.55 1.05
CA PHE A 134 -0.46 -14.63 0.47
C PHE A 134 0.23 -13.72 -0.56
N PHE A 135 -0.38 -13.58 -1.73
CA PHE A 135 0.13 -12.75 -2.82
C PHE A 135 -1.01 -11.95 -3.43
N VAL A 136 -0.75 -10.67 -3.67
CA VAL A 136 -1.65 -9.76 -4.38
C VAL A 136 -1.19 -9.56 -5.82
N ASP A 137 0.12 -9.48 -6.05
CA ASP A 137 0.71 -9.32 -7.38
C ASP A 137 0.29 -10.47 -8.29
N LYS A 138 0.11 -10.17 -9.58
CA LYS A 138 -0.36 -11.11 -10.62
C LYS A 138 -1.88 -11.19 -10.77
N GLU A 139 -2.61 -11.58 -9.70
CA GLU A 139 -4.04 -11.84 -9.79
C GLU A 139 -4.89 -10.66 -9.29
N GLY A 140 -4.29 -9.78 -8.49
CA GLY A 140 -4.98 -8.72 -7.79
C GLY A 140 -5.88 -9.21 -6.66
N LEU A 141 -6.51 -8.29 -5.98
CA LEU A 141 -7.56 -8.58 -5.01
C LEU A 141 -8.85 -8.91 -5.76
N LYS A 142 -9.45 -10.04 -5.41
CA LYS A 142 -10.74 -10.45 -5.99
C LYS A 142 -11.87 -9.71 -5.28
N PRO A 143 -12.87 -9.17 -6.01
CA PRO A 143 -14.06 -8.60 -5.39
C PRO A 143 -14.94 -9.70 -4.78
N ASP A 144 -15.82 -9.32 -3.84
CA ASP A 144 -16.82 -10.22 -3.28
C ASP A 144 -17.96 -10.46 -4.28
N VAL A 145 -18.20 -9.46 -5.15
CA VAL A 145 -19.21 -9.52 -6.21
C VAL A 145 -18.62 -8.98 -7.50
N TYR A 146 -18.50 -9.83 -8.51
CA TYR A 146 -18.11 -9.39 -9.86
C TYR A 146 -19.26 -8.63 -10.52
N LEU A 147 -18.92 -7.49 -11.12
CA LEU A 147 -19.85 -6.65 -11.87
C LEU A 147 -19.41 -6.54 -13.34
N GLN A 148 -20.37 -6.29 -14.22
CA GLN A 148 -20.06 -6.00 -15.63
C GLN A 148 -19.53 -4.58 -15.75
N VAL A 149 -18.56 -4.36 -16.65
CA VAL A 149 -17.87 -3.08 -16.83
C VAL A 149 -18.85 -1.92 -17.13
N ASN A 150 -19.95 -2.21 -17.83
CA ASN A 150 -20.97 -1.20 -18.10
C ASN A 150 -21.90 -1.03 -16.91
N ASN A 151 -22.17 0.22 -16.52
CA ASN A 151 -23.10 0.58 -15.44
C ASN A 151 -22.73 0.05 -14.05
N LEU A 152 -21.44 0.07 -13.70
CA LEU A 152 -20.93 -0.43 -12.41
C LEU A 152 -21.66 0.17 -11.21
N ILE A 153 -21.93 1.49 -11.24
CA ILE A 153 -22.55 2.21 -10.12
C ILE A 153 -23.99 1.76 -9.94
N GLU A 154 -24.77 1.66 -11.00
CA GLU A 154 -26.17 1.21 -10.95
C GLU A 154 -26.27 -0.21 -10.44
N GLN A 155 -25.41 -1.10 -10.94
CA GLN A 155 -25.36 -2.50 -10.48
C GLN A 155 -25.00 -2.58 -8.98
N ALA A 156 -24.04 -1.77 -8.51
CA ALA A 156 -23.65 -1.72 -7.11
C ALA A 156 -24.79 -1.22 -6.22
N ILE A 157 -25.49 -0.16 -6.63
CA ILE A 157 -26.67 0.37 -5.92
C ILE A 157 -27.76 -0.69 -5.81
N ASP A 158 -28.04 -1.41 -6.88
CA ASP A 158 -29.10 -2.43 -6.89
C ASP A 158 -28.73 -3.64 -6.01
N ARG A 159 -27.42 -3.95 -5.89
CA ARG A 159 -26.93 -4.98 -4.96
C ARG A 159 -27.05 -4.55 -3.50
N LEU A 160 -26.81 -3.27 -3.19
CA LEU A 160 -26.91 -2.77 -1.82
C LEU A 160 -28.35 -2.66 -1.31
N LYS A 161 -29.35 -2.53 -2.21
CA LYS A 161 -30.77 -2.48 -1.85
C LYS A 161 -31.36 -3.84 -1.44
N LYS A 162 -30.69 -4.92 -1.81
CA LYS A 162 -31.07 -6.30 -1.45
C LYS A 162 -30.46 -6.69 -0.09
#